data_3d33e4de55659b27c1df4f7b206b724b
#
_entry.id   3d33e4de55659b27c1df4f7b206b724b
#
_cell.length_a   1.000
_cell.length_b   1.000
_cell.length_c   1.000
_cell.angle_alpha   90.00
_cell.angle_beta   90.00
_cell.angle_gamma   90.00
#
_symmetry.space_group_name_H-M   'P 1'
#
loop_
_entity.id
_entity.type
_entity.pdbx_description
1 polymer ?
#
loop_
_entity_poly.entity_id
_entity_poly.type
_entity_poly.pdbx_seq_one_letter_code
_entity_poly.pdbx_strand_id
1 'polypeptide(L)'
;MIKASEVREQQHKAWKLRLEERYSKQKKEVEDLIIQAIKKDETKIIIPTGVSAELTMQFSALGLIVHSKEWEEFKILLEENGYTISYLTNQVIISWDEALTVQPLDRFLLA
;
A
#
# COMPACT_ATOMS: atom_id res chain seq x y z
N MET A 1 -10.71 20.73 -28.96
CA MET A 1 -10.06 19.43 -28.92
C MET A 1 -9.60 19.12 -27.49
N ILE A 2 -9.74 17.88 -27.02
CA ILE A 2 -9.33 17.48 -25.67
C ILE A 2 -7.80 17.51 -25.57
N LYS A 3 -7.29 18.13 -24.50
CA LYS A 3 -5.84 18.17 -24.27
C LYS A 3 -5.32 16.80 -23.81
N ALA A 4 -4.10 16.47 -24.23
CA ALA A 4 -3.49 15.19 -23.85
C ALA A 4 -3.39 15.01 -22.33
N SER A 5 -3.17 16.10 -21.59
CA SER A 5 -3.13 16.05 -20.13
C SER A 5 -4.48 15.63 -19.54
N GLU A 6 -5.57 16.09 -20.12
CA GLU A 6 -6.92 15.71 -19.66
C GLU A 6 -7.21 14.24 -19.97
N VAL A 7 -6.77 13.77 -21.14
CA VAL A 7 -6.93 12.35 -21.49
C VAL A 7 -6.17 11.46 -20.53
N ARG A 8 -4.92 11.81 -20.23
CA ARG A 8 -4.10 11.05 -19.26
C ARG A 8 -4.73 11.03 -17.88
N GLU A 9 -5.27 12.16 -17.44
CA GLU A 9 -5.94 12.26 -16.15
C GLU A 9 -7.17 11.35 -16.08
N GLN A 10 -8.00 11.36 -17.11
CA GLN A 10 -9.17 10.50 -17.18
C GLN A 10 -8.81 9.04 -17.24
N GLN A 11 -7.78 8.68 -18.00
CA GLN A 11 -7.28 7.31 -18.05
C GLN A 11 -6.76 6.83 -16.70
N HIS A 12 -6.06 7.71 -16.00
CA HIS A 12 -5.54 7.40 -14.65
C HIS A 12 -6.69 7.14 -13.66
N LYS A 13 -7.72 7.98 -13.69
CA LYS A 13 -8.90 7.79 -12.84
C LYS A 13 -9.61 6.48 -13.14
N ALA A 14 -9.80 6.15 -14.42
CA ALA A 14 -10.43 4.91 -14.83
C ALA A 14 -9.61 3.69 -14.42
N TRP A 15 -8.30 3.76 -14.57
CA TRP A 15 -7.39 2.71 -14.14
C TRP A 15 -7.46 2.49 -12.63
N LYS A 16 -7.44 3.57 -11.84
CA LYS A 16 -7.54 3.51 -10.40
C LYS A 16 -8.84 2.85 -9.94
N LEU A 17 -9.96 3.21 -10.57
CA LEU A 17 -11.26 2.60 -10.27
C LEU A 17 -11.25 1.09 -10.54
N ARG A 18 -10.65 0.68 -11.65
CA ARG A 18 -10.52 -0.75 -11.97
C ARG A 18 -9.71 -1.50 -10.93
N LEU A 19 -8.63 -0.90 -10.44
CA LEU A 19 -7.83 -1.50 -9.38
C LEU A 19 -8.60 -1.58 -8.06
N GLU A 20 -9.34 -0.54 -7.71
CA GLU A 20 -10.17 -0.53 -6.50
C GLU A 20 -11.23 -1.63 -6.53
N GLU A 21 -11.84 -1.88 -7.68
CA GLU A 21 -12.79 -2.97 -7.85
C GLU A 21 -12.12 -4.33 -7.78
N ARG A 22 -10.98 -4.49 -8.47
CA ARG A 22 -10.24 -5.74 -8.51
C ARG A 22 -9.75 -6.17 -7.14
N TYR A 23 -9.28 -5.23 -6.35
CA TYR A 23 -8.70 -5.49 -5.03
C TYR A 23 -9.60 -5.05 -3.88
N SER A 24 -10.91 -5.00 -4.10
CA SER A 24 -11.87 -4.54 -3.10
C SER A 24 -11.82 -5.36 -1.81
N LYS A 25 -11.59 -6.67 -1.91
CA LYS A 25 -11.46 -7.54 -0.75
C LYS A 25 -10.21 -7.21 0.07
N GLN A 26 -9.07 -7.10 -0.59
CA GLN A 26 -7.81 -6.75 0.06
C GLN A 26 -7.86 -5.35 0.65
N LYS A 27 -8.46 -4.41 -0.07
CA LYS A 27 -8.64 -3.04 0.41
C LYS A 27 -9.45 -3.02 1.70
N LYS A 28 -10.55 -3.78 1.75
CA LYS A 28 -11.37 -3.86 2.95
C LYS A 28 -10.61 -4.46 4.12
N GLU A 29 -9.85 -5.52 3.89
CA GLU A 29 -9.04 -6.15 4.92
C GLU A 29 -8.01 -5.17 5.50
N VAL A 30 -7.34 -4.40 4.63
CA VAL A 30 -6.38 -3.38 5.05
C VAL A 30 -7.09 -2.28 5.85
N GLU A 31 -8.23 -1.80 5.37
CA GLU A 31 -8.99 -0.76 6.07
C GLU A 31 -9.43 -1.22 7.46
N ASP A 32 -9.87 -2.47 7.60
CA ASP A 32 -10.24 -3.03 8.89
C ASP A 32 -9.04 -3.08 9.85
N LEU A 33 -7.87 -3.45 9.35
CA LEU A 33 -6.64 -3.46 10.14
C LEU A 33 -6.23 -2.04 10.55
N ILE A 34 -6.39 -1.08 9.65
CA ILE A 34 -6.11 0.33 9.94
C ILE A 34 -7.02 0.84 11.05
N ILE A 35 -8.30 0.53 11.00
CA ILE A 35 -9.27 0.94 12.03
C ILE A 35 -8.85 0.37 13.39
N GLN A 36 -8.45 -0.90 13.43
CA GLN A 36 -7.96 -1.51 14.66
C GLN A 36 -6.68 -0.84 15.18
N ALA A 37 -5.77 -0.50 14.28
CA ALA A 37 -4.53 0.19 14.64
C ALA A 37 -4.80 1.59 15.21
N ILE A 38 -5.75 2.31 14.62
CA ILE A 38 -6.15 3.63 15.11
C ILE A 38 -6.67 3.54 16.56
N LYS A 39 -7.45 2.51 16.86
CA LYS A 39 -7.97 2.28 18.22
C LYS A 39 -6.86 2.02 19.22
N LYS A 40 -5.73 1.50 18.77
CA LYS A 40 -4.55 1.24 19.61
C LYS A 40 -3.54 2.37 19.57
N ASP A 41 -3.88 3.47 18.92
CA ASP A 41 -3.01 4.63 18.74
C ASP A 41 -1.71 4.30 17.99
N GLU A 42 -1.79 3.38 17.05
CA GLU A 42 -0.69 2.99 16.18
C GLU A 42 -0.78 3.72 14.84
N THR A 43 0.35 3.87 14.15
CA THR A 43 0.45 4.58 12.88
C THR A 43 0.80 3.67 11.72
N LYS A 44 0.77 2.37 11.93
CA LYS A 44 1.11 1.37 10.93
C LYS A 44 0.38 0.07 11.19
N ILE A 45 0.31 -0.75 10.15
CA ILE A 45 -0.14 -2.14 10.27
C ILE A 45 0.95 -3.05 9.76
N ILE A 46 1.00 -4.26 10.31
CA ILE A 46 1.97 -5.28 9.94
C ILE A 46 1.19 -6.44 9.33
N ILE A 47 1.54 -6.79 8.09
CA ILE A 47 0.91 -7.91 7.38
C ILE A 47 1.91 -9.05 7.35
N PRO A 48 1.65 -10.17 8.05
CA PRO A 48 2.54 -11.32 8.01
C PRO A 48 2.64 -11.90 6.62
N THR A 49 3.82 -12.39 6.26
CA THR A 49 4.04 -13.12 5.03
C THR A 49 4.58 -14.51 5.36
N GLY A 50 4.21 -15.47 4.51
CA GLY A 50 4.76 -16.83 4.60
C GLY A 50 5.47 -17.18 3.31
N VAL A 51 6.34 -18.18 3.37
CA VAL A 51 7.04 -18.71 2.20
C VAL A 51 6.49 -20.09 1.90
N SER A 52 6.09 -20.30 0.64
CA SER A 52 5.74 -21.62 0.18
C SER A 52 7.03 -22.44 -0.05
N ALA A 53 7.17 -23.55 0.64
CA ALA A 53 8.32 -24.40 0.51
C ALA A 53 8.47 -24.98 -0.91
N GLU A 54 7.35 -25.17 -1.62
CA GLU A 54 7.35 -25.77 -2.95
C GLU A 54 7.68 -24.75 -4.04
N LEU A 55 7.26 -23.51 -3.87
CA LEU A 55 7.33 -22.49 -4.92
C LEU A 55 8.35 -21.39 -4.64
N THR A 56 8.95 -21.36 -3.46
CA THR A 56 9.87 -20.31 -3.00
C THR A 56 9.28 -18.89 -3.14
N MET A 57 7.96 -18.81 -3.06
CA MET A 57 7.24 -17.54 -3.15
C MET A 57 6.73 -17.10 -1.80
N GLN A 58 6.74 -15.80 -1.56
CA GLN A 58 6.15 -15.21 -0.36
C GLN A 58 4.68 -14.88 -0.61
N PHE A 59 3.83 -15.32 0.30
CA PHE A 59 2.41 -14.96 0.30
C PHE A 59 2.12 -14.03 1.47
N SER A 60 1.43 -12.94 1.20
CA SER A 60 0.92 -12.08 2.27
C SER A 60 -0.36 -12.68 2.86
N ALA A 61 -0.71 -12.25 4.06
CA ALA A 61 -1.98 -12.62 4.69
C ALA A 61 -3.20 -12.17 3.89
N LEU A 62 -3.01 -11.27 2.92
CA LEU A 62 -4.07 -10.81 2.02
C LEU A 62 -4.31 -11.77 0.85
N GLY A 63 -3.55 -12.85 0.76
CA GLY A 63 -3.66 -13.82 -0.33
C GLY A 63 -2.96 -13.40 -1.61
N LEU A 64 -2.14 -12.36 -1.56
CA LEU A 64 -1.36 -11.90 -2.72
C LEU A 64 0.08 -12.38 -2.60
N ILE A 65 0.67 -12.75 -3.73
CA ILE A 65 2.08 -13.14 -3.79
C ILE A 65 2.91 -11.86 -3.81
N VAL A 66 3.76 -11.69 -2.79
CA VAL A 66 4.62 -10.50 -2.67
C VAL A 66 5.54 -10.41 -3.89
N HIS A 67 5.65 -9.21 -4.45
CA HIS A 67 6.39 -8.90 -5.69
C HIS A 67 5.79 -9.48 -6.97
N SER A 68 4.58 -10.04 -6.93
CA SER A 68 3.85 -10.39 -8.14
C SER A 68 3.28 -9.13 -8.79
N LYS A 69 2.77 -9.29 -10.01
CA LYS A 69 2.10 -8.19 -10.71
C LYS A 69 0.90 -7.67 -9.91
N GLU A 70 0.11 -8.59 -9.35
CA GLU A 70 -1.07 -8.27 -8.55
C GLU A 70 -0.68 -7.51 -7.28
N TRP A 71 0.38 -7.92 -6.63
CA TRP A 71 0.90 -7.23 -5.46
C TRP A 71 1.35 -5.82 -5.81
N GLU A 72 2.10 -5.67 -6.92
CA GLU A 72 2.58 -4.35 -7.34
C GLU A 72 1.42 -3.40 -7.69
N GLU A 73 0.37 -3.90 -8.32
CA GLU A 73 -0.82 -3.11 -8.60
C GLU A 73 -1.49 -2.65 -7.31
N PHE A 74 -1.65 -3.54 -6.34
CA PHE A 74 -2.24 -3.21 -5.05
C PHE A 74 -1.37 -2.23 -4.26
N LYS A 75 -0.07 -2.42 -4.31
CA LYS A 75 0.90 -1.52 -3.68
C LYS A 75 0.78 -0.11 -4.25
N ILE A 76 0.71 0.03 -5.57
CA ILE A 76 0.53 1.33 -6.22
C ILE A 76 -0.78 1.98 -5.76
N LEU A 77 -1.84 1.21 -5.64
CA LEU A 77 -3.12 1.71 -5.15
C LEU A 77 -2.98 2.27 -3.72
N LEU A 78 -2.26 1.59 -2.85
CA LEU A 78 -1.99 2.09 -1.49
C LEU A 78 -1.14 3.35 -1.50
N GLU A 79 -0.08 3.37 -2.29
CA GLU A 79 0.81 4.53 -2.39
C GLU A 79 0.09 5.76 -2.95
N GLU A 80 -0.80 5.58 -3.90
CA GLU A 80 -1.65 6.65 -4.44
C GLU A 80 -2.56 7.25 -3.37
N ASN A 81 -2.90 6.49 -2.34
CA ASN A 81 -3.70 6.96 -1.22
C ASN A 81 -2.85 7.49 -0.05
N GLY A 82 -1.54 7.63 -0.26
CA GLY A 82 -0.65 8.24 0.71
C GLY A 82 0.01 7.28 1.70
N TYR A 83 -0.14 5.98 1.52
CA TYR A 83 0.50 5.00 2.39
C TYR A 83 1.94 4.72 1.96
N THR A 84 2.78 4.40 2.93
CA THR A 84 4.17 3.99 2.69
C THR A 84 4.28 2.50 2.99
N ILE A 85 4.94 1.78 2.10
CA ILE A 85 5.09 0.33 2.21
C ILE A 85 6.56 -0.03 2.43
N SER A 86 6.82 -0.80 3.46
CA SER A 86 8.15 -1.29 3.80
C SER A 86 8.14 -2.80 3.92
N TYR A 87 9.28 -3.41 3.69
CA TYR A 87 9.43 -4.86 3.73
C TYR A 87 10.42 -5.27 4.80
N LEU A 88 10.01 -6.25 5.61
CA LEU A 88 10.91 -7.00 6.49
C LEU A 88 10.88 -8.45 6.05
N THR A 89 11.75 -9.29 6.60
CA THR A 89 11.95 -10.66 6.14
C THR A 89 10.65 -11.48 6.03
N ASN A 90 9.75 -11.35 6.99
CA ASN A 90 8.49 -12.09 7.00
C ASN A 90 7.28 -11.19 7.20
N GLN A 91 7.41 -9.92 6.83
CA GLN A 91 6.36 -8.93 7.10
C GLN A 91 6.35 -7.86 6.03
N VAL A 92 5.15 -7.33 5.76
CA VAL A 92 4.96 -6.11 5.00
C VAL A 92 4.39 -5.09 5.98
N ILE A 93 4.97 -3.90 6.00
CA ILE A 93 4.53 -2.82 6.88
C ILE A 93 3.89 -1.74 6.03
N ILE A 94 2.64 -1.40 6.34
CA ILE A 94 1.91 -0.31 5.69
C ILE A 94 1.75 0.79 6.73
N SER A 95 2.32 1.95 6.44
CA SER A 95 2.38 3.09 7.36
C SER A 95 1.69 4.31 6.76
N TRP A 96 1.12 5.15 7.61
CA TRP A 96 0.53 6.44 7.22
C TRP A 96 1.07 7.60 8.05
N ASP A 97 2.11 7.36 8.82
CA ASP A 97 2.71 8.39 9.65
C ASP A 97 3.55 9.33 8.80
N GLU A 98 3.07 10.56 8.63
CA GLU A 98 3.77 11.59 7.87
C GLU A 98 5.12 11.95 8.48
N ALA A 99 5.26 11.82 9.79
CA ALA A 99 6.50 12.10 10.48
C ALA A 99 7.63 11.15 10.08
N LEU A 100 7.28 9.95 9.60
CA LEU A 100 8.26 8.99 9.10
C LEU A 100 8.59 9.19 7.64
N THR A 101 7.68 9.79 6.87
CA THR A 101 7.82 9.99 5.43
C THR A 101 8.25 11.40 5.09
N VAL A 102 7.80 12.38 5.88
CA VAL A 102 8.18 13.77 5.73
C VAL A 102 9.45 14.00 6.53
N GLN A 103 10.49 13.86 5.89
CA GLN A 103 11.79 14.44 6.08
C GLN A 103 12.22 14.69 7.49
N PRO A 104 12.87 13.76 8.14
CA PRO A 104 13.64 14.04 9.35
C PRO A 104 14.61 15.23 9.16
N LEU A 105 15.02 15.46 7.91
CA LEU A 105 15.91 16.58 7.56
C LEU A 105 15.30 17.95 7.86
N ASP A 106 14.01 18.14 7.63
CA ASP A 106 13.34 19.39 7.92
C ASP A 106 13.36 19.68 9.42
N ARG A 107 13.24 18.66 10.24
CA ARG A 107 13.33 18.78 11.69
C ARG A 107 14.72 19.19 12.13
N PHE A 108 15.75 18.64 11.50
CA PHE A 108 17.13 19.01 11.79
C PHE A 108 17.46 20.42 11.36
N LEU A 109 16.90 20.86 10.25
CA LEU A 109 17.10 22.20 9.75
C LEU A 109 16.38 23.26 10.59
N LEU A 110 15.28 22.88 11.23
CA LEU A 110 14.50 23.76 12.08
C LEU A 110 15.01 23.78 13.52
N ALA A 111 15.79 22.81 13.87
CA ALA A 111 16.40 22.75 15.18
C ALA A 111 17.70 23.56 15.18
#